data_94910aa68021d005887d7dfc06a112d5
#
_entry.id   94910aa68021d005887d7dfc06a112d5
#
_cell.length_a   1.000
_cell.length_b   1.000
_cell.length_c   1.000
_cell.angle_alpha   90.00
_cell.angle_beta   90.00
_cell.angle_gamma   90.00
#
_symmetry.space_group_name_H-M   'P 1'
#
loop_
_entity.id
_entity.type
_entity.pdbx_description
1 polymer ?
#
loop_
_entity_poly.entity_id
_entity_poly.type
_entity_poly.pdbx_seq_one_letter_code
_entity_poly.pdbx_strand_id
1 'polypeptide(L)'
;MNSVLKYTSMNTPRTFTKVIGACCRAGQQLKGPERAPHEVYKMLRRPGSMEMIDSFDLLGNGYRDLYKKHNAYLHQKNKVITVGGDHSISLSTVASSGEKYKDDLVVVWVDAHPDINTRESSYTKNIHGMPVASFLGIDNLFNLPTINPSQLIYIGIRDIDEYEQTLLDTYNIEHYTMKYIQKYGIKDIINNISKIDAPIHLSLDVDVVDPTEFISTGTPVPFGLRKNDVWDIVTKLKKNLVSTDIVELNTNLSTNYTMKKNDIEFVTNLVRYVM
;
A
#
# COMPACT_ATOMS: atom_id res chain seq x y z
N MET A 1 -2.61 43.13 -42.40
CA MET A 1 -3.34 41.87 -42.10
C MET A 1 -2.65 41.22 -40.90
N ASN A 2 -3.17 41.46 -39.71
CA ASN A 2 -2.61 40.92 -38.46
C ASN A 2 -3.27 39.56 -38.18
N SER A 3 -2.51 38.47 -38.30
CA SER A 3 -2.96 37.13 -37.91
C SER A 3 -2.82 37.01 -36.40
N VAL A 4 -3.96 36.99 -35.70
CA VAL A 4 -4.05 36.69 -34.27
C VAL A 4 -3.90 35.18 -34.10
N LEU A 5 -2.76 34.72 -33.61
CA LEU A 5 -2.57 33.35 -33.15
C LEU A 5 -3.48 33.09 -31.94
N LYS A 6 -4.53 32.29 -32.14
CA LYS A 6 -5.35 31.77 -31.07
C LYS A 6 -4.54 30.71 -30.31
N TYR A 7 -4.05 31.04 -29.12
CA TYR A 7 -3.56 30.06 -28.17
C TYR A 7 -4.78 29.25 -27.65
N THR A 8 -4.97 28.06 -28.20
CA THR A 8 -5.83 27.06 -27.57
C THR A 8 -5.09 26.55 -26.33
N SER A 9 -5.53 26.95 -25.15
CA SER A 9 -5.11 26.34 -23.88
C SER A 9 -5.43 24.85 -23.97
N MET A 10 -4.41 24.01 -24.07
CA MET A 10 -4.60 22.57 -23.83
C MET A 10 -5.07 22.43 -22.39
N ASN A 11 -6.34 22.16 -22.20
CA ASN A 11 -6.88 21.72 -20.93
C ASN A 11 -6.21 20.38 -20.60
N THR A 12 -5.14 20.39 -19.81
CA THR A 12 -4.66 19.18 -19.17
C THR A 12 -5.82 18.63 -18.33
N PRO A 13 -6.26 17.39 -18.57
CA PRO A 13 -7.36 16.83 -17.83
C PRO A 13 -7.01 16.88 -16.33
N ARG A 14 -7.90 17.47 -15.53
CA ARG A 14 -7.73 17.49 -14.07
C ARG A 14 -7.73 16.04 -13.58
N THR A 15 -6.62 15.63 -13.00
CA THR A 15 -6.53 14.33 -12.32
C THR A 15 -7.27 14.47 -11.00
N PHE A 16 -8.33 13.68 -10.82
CA PHE A 16 -9.04 13.62 -9.53
C PHE A 16 -8.47 12.49 -8.70
N THR A 17 -8.48 12.65 -7.39
CA THR A 17 -8.15 11.56 -6.47
C THR A 17 -9.43 10.87 -6.05
N LYS A 18 -9.47 9.54 -6.15
CA LYS A 18 -10.53 8.67 -5.65
C LYS A 18 -10.06 7.96 -4.41
N VAL A 19 -10.91 7.87 -3.41
CA VAL A 19 -10.59 7.14 -2.17
C VAL A 19 -11.54 5.97 -2.01
N ILE A 20 -10.99 4.78 -1.82
CA ILE A 20 -11.71 3.53 -1.56
C ILE A 20 -11.42 3.12 -0.12
N GLY A 21 -12.47 2.73 0.62
CA GLY A 21 -12.34 2.06 1.91
C GLY A 21 -12.54 0.56 1.72
N ALA A 22 -11.51 -0.24 1.85
CA ALA A 22 -11.56 -1.70 1.74
C ALA A 22 -11.66 -2.30 3.15
N CYS A 23 -12.89 -2.58 3.61
CA CYS A 23 -13.17 -3.09 4.95
C CYS A 23 -12.85 -4.59 5.05
N CYS A 24 -11.60 -4.97 4.77
CA CYS A 24 -11.14 -6.35 4.70
C CYS A 24 -10.57 -6.83 6.04
N ARG A 25 -10.92 -8.06 6.39
CA ARG A 25 -10.34 -8.86 7.47
C ARG A 25 -10.20 -10.33 7.04
N ALA A 26 -10.53 -10.63 5.80
CA ALA A 26 -10.57 -12.00 5.33
C ALA A 26 -9.17 -12.63 5.22
N GLY A 27 -8.11 -11.82 5.21
CA GLY A 27 -6.72 -12.26 5.14
C GLY A 27 -6.13 -12.73 6.47
N GLN A 28 -6.79 -12.47 7.60
CA GLN A 28 -6.28 -12.81 8.92
C GLN A 28 -7.37 -13.15 9.95
N GLN A 29 -6.97 -13.70 11.10
CA GLN A 29 -7.91 -14.07 12.17
C GLN A 29 -8.21 -12.91 13.14
N LEU A 30 -7.30 -11.95 13.30
CA LEU A 30 -7.47 -10.82 14.20
C LEU A 30 -8.57 -9.89 13.70
N LYS A 31 -9.48 -9.50 14.61
CA LYS A 31 -10.55 -8.55 14.34
C LYS A 31 -10.03 -7.13 14.53
N GLY A 32 -10.50 -6.22 13.70
CA GLY A 32 -10.27 -4.78 13.88
C GLY A 32 -9.82 -4.04 12.64
N PRO A 33 -8.92 -4.58 11.78
CA PRO A 33 -8.44 -3.82 10.63
C PRO A 33 -9.59 -3.45 9.66
N GLU A 34 -10.66 -4.25 9.57
CA GLU A 34 -11.85 -3.95 8.77
C GLU A 34 -12.55 -2.63 9.15
N ARG A 35 -12.24 -2.09 10.34
CA ARG A 35 -12.81 -0.83 10.83
C ARG A 35 -12.01 0.40 10.41
N ALA A 36 -10.75 0.24 10.07
CA ALA A 36 -9.86 1.35 9.72
C ALA A 36 -10.44 2.29 8.67
N PRO A 37 -11.03 1.82 7.55
CA PRO A 37 -11.62 2.71 6.56
C PRO A 37 -12.69 3.63 7.14
N HIS A 38 -13.56 3.10 8.02
CA HIS A 38 -14.60 3.90 8.66
C HIS A 38 -14.06 4.92 9.67
N GLU A 39 -13.00 4.57 10.41
CA GLU A 39 -12.37 5.49 11.37
C GLU A 39 -11.67 6.64 10.67
N VAL A 40 -10.91 6.33 9.61
CA VAL A 40 -10.26 7.33 8.75
C VAL A 40 -11.30 8.21 8.06
N TYR A 41 -12.38 7.63 7.51
CA TYR A 41 -13.47 8.38 6.88
C TYR A 41 -14.10 9.40 7.84
N LYS A 42 -14.42 8.97 9.07
CA LYS A 42 -14.96 9.88 10.10
C LYS A 42 -14.01 11.04 10.39
N MET A 43 -12.69 10.77 10.42
CA MET A 43 -11.70 11.79 10.72
C MET A 43 -11.41 12.70 9.51
N LEU A 44 -11.60 12.23 8.29
CA LEU A 44 -11.49 13.06 7.07
C LEU A 44 -12.51 14.19 7.05
N ARG A 45 -13.70 14.01 7.67
CA ARG A 45 -14.79 15.00 7.73
C ARG A 45 -15.21 15.55 6.37
N ARG A 46 -15.16 14.71 5.32
CA ARG A 46 -15.55 15.05 3.95
C ARG A 46 -16.62 14.05 3.47
N PRO A 47 -17.92 14.33 3.65
CA PRO A 47 -18.99 13.43 3.21
C PRO A 47 -18.83 13.03 1.74
N GLY A 48 -19.01 11.73 1.44
CA GLY A 48 -18.87 11.18 0.08
C GLY A 48 -17.44 11.12 -0.46
N SER A 49 -16.42 11.39 0.36
CA SER A 49 -15.00 11.34 -0.07
C SER A 49 -14.42 9.94 -0.22
N MET A 50 -15.09 8.91 0.31
CA MET A 50 -14.60 7.53 0.33
C MET A 50 -15.76 6.58 -0.03
N GLU A 51 -15.48 5.63 -0.91
CA GLU A 51 -16.42 4.58 -1.29
C GLU A 51 -16.03 3.27 -0.63
N MET A 52 -16.95 2.67 0.15
CA MET A 52 -16.67 1.47 0.96
C MET A 52 -16.93 0.19 0.17
N ILE A 53 -16.10 -0.82 0.43
CA ILE A 53 -16.28 -2.20 -0.02
C ILE A 53 -16.16 -3.09 1.22
N ASP A 54 -17.24 -3.83 1.52
CA ASP A 54 -17.36 -4.63 2.76
C ASP A 54 -17.48 -6.14 2.48
N SER A 55 -17.54 -6.56 1.22
CA SER A 55 -17.89 -7.92 0.79
C SER A 55 -16.70 -8.89 0.70
N PHE A 56 -15.66 -8.69 1.50
CA PHE A 56 -14.45 -9.55 1.45
C PHE A 56 -14.69 -10.94 2.06
N ASP A 57 -14.36 -11.95 1.30
CA ASP A 57 -14.41 -13.36 1.71
C ASP A 57 -13.28 -14.19 1.08
N LEU A 58 -13.09 -15.42 1.56
CA LEU A 58 -12.07 -16.34 1.05
C LEU A 58 -12.38 -16.91 -0.35
N LEU A 59 -13.58 -16.65 -0.90
CA LEU A 59 -13.93 -16.96 -2.28
C LEU A 59 -13.47 -15.86 -3.24
N GLY A 60 -12.99 -14.76 -2.72
CA GLY A 60 -12.40 -13.66 -3.48
C GLY A 60 -13.41 -12.63 -3.99
N ASN A 61 -14.65 -12.58 -3.47
CA ASN A 61 -15.67 -11.67 -3.96
C ASN A 61 -15.27 -10.20 -3.79
N GLY A 62 -15.01 -9.75 -2.57
CA GLY A 62 -14.60 -8.37 -2.30
C GLY A 62 -13.27 -7.99 -2.97
N TYR A 63 -12.35 -8.93 -3.13
CA TYR A 63 -11.09 -8.72 -3.84
C TYR A 63 -11.31 -8.43 -5.33
N ARG A 64 -12.21 -9.18 -6.01
CA ARG A 64 -12.57 -8.93 -7.40
C ARG A 64 -13.33 -7.61 -7.58
N ASP A 65 -14.17 -7.25 -6.62
CA ASP A 65 -14.90 -5.97 -6.65
C ASP A 65 -13.95 -4.79 -6.46
N LEU A 66 -12.99 -4.90 -5.53
CA LEU A 66 -11.94 -3.91 -5.33
C LEU A 66 -11.08 -3.75 -6.60
N TYR A 67 -10.63 -4.87 -7.18
CA TYR A 67 -9.88 -4.87 -8.43
C TYR A 67 -10.62 -4.13 -9.55
N LYS A 68 -11.89 -4.49 -9.81
CA LYS A 68 -12.71 -3.87 -10.87
C LYS A 68 -12.88 -2.36 -10.65
N LYS A 69 -13.19 -1.96 -9.42
CA LYS A 69 -13.42 -0.56 -9.07
C LYS A 69 -12.14 0.26 -9.17
N HIS A 70 -11.05 -0.24 -8.59
CA HIS A 70 -9.74 0.39 -8.64
C HIS A 70 -9.27 0.55 -10.08
N ASN A 71 -9.37 -0.49 -10.91
CA ASN A 71 -9.03 -0.49 -12.33
C ASN A 71 -9.86 0.55 -13.12
N ALA A 72 -11.18 0.60 -12.88
CA ALA A 72 -12.04 1.59 -13.52
C ALA A 72 -11.61 3.03 -13.20
N TYR A 73 -11.20 3.32 -11.96
CA TYR A 73 -10.71 4.63 -11.57
C TYR A 73 -9.37 4.98 -12.22
N LEU A 74 -8.42 4.05 -12.26
CA LEU A 74 -7.14 4.26 -12.94
C LEU A 74 -7.32 4.51 -14.44
N HIS A 75 -8.25 3.79 -15.09
CA HIS A 75 -8.55 4.00 -16.50
C HIS A 75 -9.19 5.36 -16.79
N GLN A 76 -9.88 5.96 -15.82
CA GLN A 76 -10.37 7.35 -15.87
C GLN A 76 -9.28 8.39 -15.57
N LYS A 77 -8.00 7.99 -15.49
CA LYS A 77 -6.85 8.84 -15.15
C LYS A 77 -6.95 9.48 -13.76
N ASN A 78 -7.61 8.82 -12.82
CA ASN A 78 -7.61 9.24 -11.42
C ASN A 78 -6.37 8.68 -10.69
N LYS A 79 -5.92 9.38 -9.66
CA LYS A 79 -5.13 8.77 -8.60
C LYS A 79 -6.09 8.00 -7.69
N VAL A 80 -5.67 6.82 -7.21
CA VAL A 80 -6.49 6.02 -6.31
C VAL A 80 -5.78 5.86 -4.97
N ILE A 81 -6.50 6.11 -3.88
CA ILE A 81 -6.04 5.83 -2.52
C ILE A 81 -6.96 4.75 -1.97
N THR A 82 -6.40 3.66 -1.50
CA THR A 82 -7.15 2.62 -0.78
C THR A 82 -6.76 2.65 0.69
N VAL A 83 -7.72 2.97 1.54
CA VAL A 83 -7.56 2.74 2.98
C VAL A 83 -8.04 1.32 3.22
N GLY A 84 -7.11 0.44 3.55
CA GLY A 84 -7.39 -0.97 3.70
C GLY A 84 -7.79 -1.37 5.10
N GLY A 85 -8.25 -2.59 5.18
CA GLY A 85 -8.23 -3.44 6.34
C GLY A 85 -6.86 -4.13 6.43
N ASP A 86 -6.84 -5.46 6.33
CA ASP A 86 -5.58 -6.22 6.28
C ASP A 86 -4.86 -6.11 4.93
N HIS A 87 -3.57 -6.46 4.90
CA HIS A 87 -2.70 -6.25 3.72
C HIS A 87 -3.09 -7.10 2.50
N SER A 88 -3.95 -8.12 2.66
CA SER A 88 -4.40 -8.92 1.52
C SER A 88 -5.12 -8.13 0.43
N ILE A 89 -5.63 -6.92 0.73
CA ILE A 89 -6.29 -6.07 -0.28
C ILE A 89 -5.37 -5.67 -1.42
N SER A 90 -4.06 -5.64 -1.15
CA SER A 90 -3.05 -5.28 -2.16
C SER A 90 -2.92 -6.30 -3.29
N LEU A 91 -3.42 -7.55 -3.10
CA LEU A 91 -3.68 -8.49 -4.20
C LEU A 91 -4.43 -7.82 -5.36
N SER A 92 -5.45 -7.03 -5.02
CA SER A 92 -6.38 -6.43 -5.99
C SER A 92 -5.86 -5.12 -6.56
N THR A 93 -5.33 -4.28 -5.70
CA THR A 93 -4.90 -2.92 -6.07
C THR A 93 -3.62 -2.93 -6.88
N VAL A 94 -2.64 -3.78 -6.51
CA VAL A 94 -1.38 -3.96 -7.27
C VAL A 94 -1.67 -4.63 -8.62
N ALA A 95 -2.49 -5.70 -8.65
CA ALA A 95 -2.89 -6.36 -9.89
C ALA A 95 -3.56 -5.37 -10.87
N SER A 96 -4.44 -4.50 -10.36
CA SER A 96 -5.09 -3.46 -11.15
C SER A 96 -4.09 -2.43 -11.69
N SER A 97 -3.13 -1.99 -10.87
CA SER A 97 -2.07 -1.07 -11.30
C SER A 97 -1.16 -1.72 -12.34
N GLY A 98 -0.79 -2.98 -12.16
CA GLY A 98 -0.01 -3.78 -13.10
C GLY A 98 -0.71 -3.93 -14.45
N GLU A 99 -2.03 -4.22 -14.44
CA GLU A 99 -2.79 -4.28 -15.69
C GLU A 99 -2.79 -2.94 -16.45
N LYS A 100 -2.90 -1.82 -15.72
CA LYS A 100 -2.97 -0.48 -16.30
C LYS A 100 -1.64 0.00 -16.84
N TYR A 101 -0.57 -0.15 -16.07
CA TYR A 101 0.73 0.47 -16.36
C TYR A 101 1.77 -0.51 -16.93
N LYS A 102 1.46 -1.81 -16.91
CA LYS A 102 2.31 -2.88 -17.47
C LYS A 102 3.73 -2.80 -16.90
N ASP A 103 4.73 -2.92 -17.77
CA ASP A 103 6.15 -2.94 -17.41
C ASP A 103 6.66 -1.58 -16.90
N ASP A 104 5.91 -0.50 -17.09
CA ASP A 104 6.28 0.83 -16.59
C ASP A 104 5.98 0.99 -15.09
N LEU A 105 5.14 0.12 -14.48
CA LEU A 105 4.78 0.21 -13.07
C LEU A 105 5.98 -0.07 -12.18
N VAL A 106 6.16 0.75 -11.14
CA VAL A 106 7.00 0.43 -9.98
C VAL A 106 6.11 0.31 -8.75
N VAL A 107 6.23 -0.80 -8.03
CA VAL A 107 5.57 -1.03 -6.74
C VAL A 107 6.59 -0.78 -5.63
N VAL A 108 6.30 0.18 -4.76
CA VAL A 108 7.10 0.45 -3.56
C VAL A 108 6.33 -0.10 -2.36
N TRP A 109 6.86 -1.16 -1.75
CA TRP A 109 6.27 -1.88 -0.62
C TRP A 109 6.98 -1.46 0.65
N VAL A 110 6.29 -0.71 1.51
CA VAL A 110 6.84 -0.14 2.75
C VAL A 110 6.22 -0.88 3.92
N ASP A 111 6.99 -1.77 4.56
CA ASP A 111 6.46 -2.80 5.45
C ASP A 111 7.55 -3.34 6.39
N ALA A 112 7.16 -3.93 7.51
CA ALA A 112 8.04 -4.76 8.34
C ALA A 112 8.27 -6.16 7.75
N HIS A 113 7.31 -6.66 6.96
CA HIS A 113 7.23 -8.01 6.42
C HIS A 113 7.33 -8.03 4.89
N PRO A 114 7.85 -9.10 4.28
CA PRO A 114 7.86 -9.26 2.82
C PRO A 114 6.50 -9.65 2.22
N ASP A 115 5.63 -10.28 3.00
CA ASP A 115 4.30 -10.77 2.58
C ASP A 115 4.32 -11.62 1.29
N ILE A 116 5.43 -12.37 1.10
CA ILE A 116 5.71 -13.18 -0.09
C ILE A 116 5.54 -14.68 0.16
N ASN A 117 4.96 -15.06 1.30
CA ASN A 117 4.63 -16.45 1.57
C ASN A 117 3.54 -16.97 0.61
N THR A 118 3.51 -18.29 0.44
CA THR A 118 2.51 -19.02 -0.36
C THR A 118 1.54 -19.79 0.53
N ARG A 119 0.46 -20.32 -0.04
CA ARG A 119 -0.43 -21.26 0.68
C ARG A 119 0.31 -22.49 1.19
N GLU A 120 1.40 -22.90 0.53
CA GLU A 120 2.21 -24.02 0.96
C GLU A 120 3.17 -23.66 2.08
N SER A 121 3.93 -22.58 1.94
CA SER A 121 4.97 -22.17 2.90
C SER A 121 4.44 -21.55 4.17
N SER A 122 3.35 -20.77 4.10
CA SER A 122 2.81 -20.05 5.25
C SER A 122 2.38 -21.00 6.38
N TYR A 123 2.92 -20.77 7.57
CA TYR A 123 2.55 -21.51 8.77
C TYR A 123 1.11 -21.18 9.24
N THR A 124 0.73 -19.91 9.21
CA THR A 124 -0.58 -19.44 9.69
C THR A 124 -1.70 -19.63 8.69
N LYS A 125 -1.35 -19.78 7.40
CA LYS A 125 -2.27 -19.76 6.26
C LYS A 125 -3.06 -18.46 6.12
N ASN A 126 -2.63 -17.41 6.80
CA ASN A 126 -3.21 -16.08 6.67
C ASN A 126 -2.79 -15.45 5.34
N ILE A 127 -3.76 -15.10 4.51
CA ILE A 127 -3.46 -14.59 3.16
C ILE A 127 -3.00 -13.13 3.13
N HIS A 128 -3.04 -12.41 4.28
CA HIS A 128 -2.42 -11.08 4.36
C HIS A 128 -0.89 -11.12 4.27
N GLY A 129 -0.25 -12.26 4.61
CA GLY A 129 1.17 -12.50 4.39
C GLY A 129 1.51 -13.13 3.03
N MET A 130 0.58 -13.08 2.04
CA MET A 130 0.74 -13.73 0.73
C MET A 130 0.48 -12.81 -0.48
N PRO A 131 0.12 -11.52 -0.33
CA PRO A 131 -0.26 -10.71 -1.48
C PRO A 131 0.86 -10.59 -2.51
N VAL A 132 2.11 -10.52 -2.06
CA VAL A 132 3.25 -10.39 -2.97
C VAL A 132 3.45 -11.66 -3.79
N ALA A 133 3.44 -12.84 -3.18
CA ALA A 133 3.51 -14.09 -3.93
C ALA A 133 2.39 -14.20 -4.98
N SER A 134 1.22 -13.67 -4.65
CA SER A 134 0.07 -13.73 -5.54
C SER A 134 0.23 -12.80 -6.75
N PHE A 135 0.53 -11.54 -6.57
CA PHE A 135 0.67 -10.62 -7.71
C PHE A 135 1.98 -10.81 -8.49
N LEU A 136 2.97 -11.52 -7.95
CA LEU A 136 4.13 -12.01 -8.71
C LEU A 136 3.85 -13.31 -9.48
N GLY A 137 2.68 -13.93 -9.30
CA GLY A 137 2.31 -15.16 -9.98
C GLY A 137 2.96 -16.42 -9.40
N ILE A 138 3.60 -16.34 -8.23
CA ILE A 138 4.21 -17.49 -7.53
C ILE A 138 3.09 -18.41 -6.98
N ASP A 139 2.09 -17.79 -6.34
CA ASP A 139 0.86 -18.48 -5.89
C ASP A 139 -0.36 -17.58 -6.09
N ASN A 140 -0.85 -17.48 -7.33
CA ASN A 140 -1.94 -16.57 -7.71
C ASN A 140 -3.28 -16.99 -7.11
N LEU A 141 -3.68 -16.34 -6.01
CA LEU A 141 -4.81 -16.75 -5.18
C LEU A 141 -6.17 -16.60 -5.85
N PHE A 142 -6.38 -15.55 -6.65
CA PHE A 142 -7.69 -15.22 -7.21
C PHE A 142 -7.69 -15.04 -8.72
N ASN A 143 -6.64 -15.53 -9.41
CA ASN A 143 -6.44 -15.38 -10.85
C ASN A 143 -6.51 -13.91 -11.32
N LEU A 144 -5.89 -13.03 -10.56
CA LEU A 144 -5.74 -11.63 -10.91
C LEU A 144 -4.48 -11.41 -11.77
N PRO A 145 -4.39 -10.31 -12.52
CA PRO A 145 -3.19 -9.95 -13.27
C PRO A 145 -1.93 -9.90 -12.39
N THR A 146 -0.79 -10.21 -12.96
CA THR A 146 0.50 -10.27 -12.29
C THR A 146 1.46 -9.19 -12.80
N ILE A 147 2.52 -8.93 -12.03
CA ILE A 147 3.63 -8.04 -12.40
C ILE A 147 4.96 -8.81 -12.36
N ASN A 148 6.00 -8.23 -12.91
CA ASN A 148 7.35 -8.81 -12.85
C ASN A 148 8.03 -8.51 -11.50
N PRO A 149 8.86 -9.41 -10.94
CA PRO A 149 9.59 -9.17 -9.71
C PRO A 149 10.48 -7.92 -9.74
N SER A 150 11.04 -7.58 -10.91
CA SER A 150 11.85 -6.37 -11.10
C SER A 150 11.11 -5.04 -10.94
N GLN A 151 9.77 -5.08 -10.84
CA GLN A 151 8.93 -3.91 -10.61
C GLN A 151 8.72 -3.64 -9.12
N LEU A 152 9.21 -4.50 -8.22
CA LEU A 152 8.97 -4.43 -6.78
C LEU A 152 10.23 -3.95 -6.04
N ILE A 153 10.04 -2.98 -5.14
CA ILE A 153 11.06 -2.45 -4.24
C ILE A 153 10.52 -2.49 -2.82
N TYR A 154 11.22 -3.16 -1.91
CA TYR A 154 10.89 -3.19 -0.49
C TYR A 154 11.64 -2.13 0.30
N ILE A 155 10.96 -1.53 1.30
CA ILE A 155 11.56 -0.60 2.26
C ILE A 155 11.10 -0.94 3.67
N GLY A 156 12.04 -1.21 4.59
CA GLY A 156 11.75 -1.37 6.02
C GLY A 156 11.61 -2.80 6.52
N ILE A 157 11.66 -3.79 5.61
CA ILE A 157 11.49 -5.20 5.99
C ILE A 157 12.55 -5.64 7.01
N ARG A 158 12.10 -6.43 8.01
CA ARG A 158 12.95 -6.87 9.12
C ARG A 158 12.52 -8.16 9.81
N ASP A 159 11.27 -8.56 9.64
CA ASP A 159 10.76 -9.88 10.02
C ASP A 159 10.56 -10.69 8.74
N ILE A 160 11.56 -11.51 8.42
CA ILE A 160 11.68 -12.24 7.16
C ILE A 160 11.95 -13.68 7.50
N ASP A 161 11.08 -14.60 7.14
CA ASP A 161 11.33 -16.01 7.34
C ASP A 161 12.29 -16.61 6.27
N GLU A 162 12.75 -17.84 6.50
CA GLU A 162 13.74 -18.50 5.63
C GLU A 162 13.20 -18.69 4.19
N TYR A 163 11.92 -19.00 4.05
CA TYR A 163 11.31 -19.18 2.74
C TYR A 163 11.17 -17.85 2.00
N GLU A 164 10.74 -16.82 2.68
CA GLU A 164 10.65 -15.46 2.14
C GLU A 164 12.03 -14.95 1.69
N GLN A 165 13.07 -15.15 2.52
CA GLN A 165 14.44 -14.79 2.12
C GLN A 165 14.87 -15.55 0.86
N THR A 166 14.55 -16.84 0.75
CA THR A 166 14.83 -17.63 -0.45
C THR A 166 14.17 -17.05 -1.70
N LEU A 167 12.93 -16.57 -1.59
CA LEU A 167 12.23 -15.95 -2.72
C LEU A 167 12.80 -14.57 -3.09
N LEU A 168 13.15 -13.74 -2.09
CA LEU A 168 13.82 -12.46 -2.33
C LEU A 168 15.10 -12.63 -3.13
N ASP A 169 15.92 -13.63 -2.76
CA ASP A 169 17.18 -13.95 -3.42
C ASP A 169 16.96 -14.58 -4.81
N THR A 170 16.02 -15.53 -4.92
CA THR A 170 15.73 -16.24 -6.18
C THR A 170 15.25 -15.30 -7.28
N TYR A 171 14.36 -14.36 -6.93
CA TYR A 171 13.81 -13.39 -7.87
C TYR A 171 14.62 -12.10 -7.95
N ASN A 172 15.72 -12.00 -7.18
CA ASN A 172 16.59 -10.81 -7.09
C ASN A 172 15.77 -9.52 -6.88
N ILE A 173 14.84 -9.56 -5.92
CA ILE A 173 13.95 -8.42 -5.63
C ILE A 173 14.72 -7.34 -4.88
N GLU A 174 14.66 -6.10 -5.35
CA GLU A 174 15.30 -4.96 -4.68
C GLU A 174 14.69 -4.74 -3.31
N HIS A 175 15.52 -4.70 -2.25
CA HIS A 175 15.02 -4.52 -0.89
C HIS A 175 15.99 -3.76 0.02
N TYR A 176 15.42 -2.84 0.78
CA TYR A 176 16.11 -2.05 1.80
C TYR A 176 15.61 -2.47 3.18
N THR A 177 16.33 -3.40 3.81
CA THR A 177 16.01 -3.87 5.17
C THR A 177 16.25 -2.77 6.21
N MET A 178 15.63 -2.88 7.41
CA MET A 178 15.94 -1.97 8.51
C MET A 178 17.43 -2.03 8.90
N LYS A 179 18.12 -3.17 8.75
CA LYS A 179 19.57 -3.30 8.95
C LYS A 179 20.35 -2.41 7.96
N TYR A 180 19.91 -2.37 6.70
CA TYR A 180 20.50 -1.48 5.68
C TYR A 180 20.26 -0.01 6.06
N ILE A 181 19.02 0.33 6.44
CA ILE A 181 18.64 1.71 6.79
C ILE A 181 19.41 2.21 8.01
N GLN A 182 19.60 1.36 9.02
CA GLN A 182 20.39 1.72 10.21
C GLN A 182 21.86 1.98 9.87
N LYS A 183 22.41 1.26 8.88
CA LYS A 183 23.82 1.41 8.47
C LYS A 183 24.06 2.63 7.57
N TYR A 184 23.19 2.89 6.61
CA TYR A 184 23.40 3.90 5.56
C TYR A 184 22.50 5.14 5.71
N GLY A 185 21.48 5.05 6.55
CA GLY A 185 20.50 6.10 6.79
C GLY A 185 19.36 6.11 5.79
N ILE A 186 18.19 6.57 6.24
CA ILE A 186 16.97 6.69 5.39
C ILE A 186 17.17 7.64 4.20
N LYS A 187 18.06 8.64 4.33
CA LYS A 187 18.36 9.58 3.23
C LYS A 187 18.93 8.93 1.99
N ASP A 188 19.70 7.85 2.15
CA ASP A 188 20.23 7.11 1.01
C ASP A 188 19.09 6.50 0.18
N ILE A 189 18.13 5.88 0.84
CA ILE A 189 16.93 5.30 0.20
C ILE A 189 16.09 6.38 -0.46
N ILE A 190 15.82 7.49 0.26
CA ILE A 190 15.06 8.62 -0.28
C ILE A 190 15.73 9.17 -1.56
N ASN A 191 17.04 9.22 -1.60
CA ASN A 191 17.78 9.62 -2.81
C ASN A 191 17.61 8.61 -3.94
N ASN A 192 17.61 7.31 -3.65
CA ASN A 192 17.43 6.27 -4.67
C ASN A 192 16.02 6.27 -5.24
N ILE A 193 14.99 6.23 -4.40
CA ILE A 193 13.59 6.26 -4.84
C ILE A 193 13.22 7.59 -5.52
N SER A 194 13.94 8.68 -5.25
CA SER A 194 13.72 9.97 -5.90
C SER A 194 14.04 9.99 -7.40
N LYS A 195 14.81 9.02 -7.85
CA LYS A 195 15.21 8.87 -9.24
C LYS A 195 14.19 8.08 -10.08
N ILE A 196 13.19 7.48 -9.42
CA ILE A 196 12.12 6.75 -10.11
C ILE A 196 11.28 7.75 -10.91
N ASP A 197 11.36 7.65 -12.22
CA ASP A 197 10.55 8.44 -13.15
C ASP A 197 9.54 7.53 -13.88
N ALA A 198 8.68 6.90 -13.08
CA ALA A 198 7.70 5.92 -13.52
C ALA A 198 6.41 6.06 -12.70
N PRO A 199 5.26 5.52 -13.15
CA PRO A 199 4.05 5.39 -12.33
C PRO A 199 4.33 4.53 -11.10
N ILE A 200 4.04 5.05 -9.90
CA ILE A 200 4.31 4.35 -8.64
C ILE A 200 2.99 3.92 -7.99
N HIS A 201 2.92 2.63 -7.62
CA HIS A 201 1.99 2.09 -6.65
C HIS A 201 2.73 1.97 -5.30
N LEU A 202 2.33 2.77 -4.32
CA LEU A 202 2.82 2.67 -2.96
C LEU A 202 1.89 1.76 -2.15
N SER A 203 2.41 0.66 -1.61
CA SER A 203 1.73 -0.14 -0.59
C SER A 203 2.40 0.12 0.75
N LEU A 204 1.66 0.70 1.69
CA LEU A 204 2.16 1.11 3.00
C LEU A 204 1.43 0.33 4.09
N ASP A 205 2.14 -0.61 4.72
CA ASP A 205 1.75 -1.19 6.00
C ASP A 205 2.17 -0.27 7.14
N VAL A 206 1.25 -0.01 8.06
CA VAL A 206 1.54 0.88 9.20
C VAL A 206 2.49 0.25 10.22
N ASP A 207 2.69 -1.09 10.17
CA ASP A 207 3.61 -1.81 11.05
C ASP A 207 5.09 -1.63 10.68
N VAL A 208 5.37 -1.00 9.53
CA VAL A 208 6.72 -0.54 9.21
C VAL A 208 7.22 0.44 10.26
N VAL A 209 6.31 1.20 10.89
CA VAL A 209 6.64 2.15 11.96
C VAL A 209 7.02 1.39 13.23
N ASP A 210 8.01 1.93 13.94
CA ASP A 210 8.44 1.36 15.22
C ASP A 210 7.29 1.35 16.24
N PRO A 211 7.09 0.25 17.01
CA PRO A 211 6.01 0.16 18.00
C PRO A 211 6.06 1.20 19.11
N THR A 212 7.18 1.88 19.29
CA THR A 212 7.28 3.00 20.23
C THR A 212 6.54 4.25 19.74
N GLU A 213 6.32 4.37 18.43
CA GLU A 213 5.60 5.48 17.82
C GLU A 213 4.20 5.09 17.30
N PHE A 214 3.99 3.82 16.89
CA PHE A 214 2.73 3.34 16.31
C PHE A 214 2.35 1.97 16.90
N ILE A 215 1.25 1.89 17.65
CA ILE A 215 0.85 0.67 18.37
C ILE A 215 -0.43 0.02 17.84
N SER A 216 -1.14 0.71 16.95
CA SER A 216 -2.46 0.28 16.45
C SER A 216 -2.31 -0.61 15.20
N THR A 217 -1.55 -1.71 15.32
CA THR A 217 -1.35 -2.71 14.26
C THR A 217 -1.30 -4.12 14.83
N GLY A 218 -1.54 -5.13 13.99
CA GLY A 218 -1.66 -6.54 14.38
C GLY A 218 -0.34 -7.25 14.63
N THR A 219 0.69 -6.90 13.88
CA THR A 219 2.01 -7.57 13.83
C THR A 219 3.16 -6.58 14.05
N PRO A 220 3.21 -5.91 15.22
CA PRO A 220 4.24 -4.91 15.46
C PRO A 220 5.61 -5.56 15.60
N VAL A 221 6.61 -5.06 14.87
CA VAL A 221 8.00 -5.52 14.94
C VAL A 221 8.90 -4.37 15.44
N PRO A 222 9.76 -4.59 16.45
CA PRO A 222 10.67 -3.55 16.97
C PRO A 222 11.71 -3.08 15.93
N PHE A 223 12.30 -1.91 16.20
CA PHE A 223 13.36 -1.31 15.40
C PHE A 223 12.91 -0.88 13.99
N GLY A 224 11.67 -0.42 13.88
CA GLY A 224 11.08 0.08 12.64
C GLY A 224 11.48 1.51 12.26
N LEU A 225 10.83 2.03 11.22
CA LEU A 225 10.92 3.43 10.81
C LEU A 225 10.22 4.34 11.82
N ARG A 226 10.61 5.61 11.87
CA ARG A 226 9.83 6.63 12.56
C ARG A 226 8.69 7.11 11.67
N LYS A 227 7.64 7.66 12.26
CA LYS A 227 6.56 8.32 11.50
C LYS A 227 7.08 9.38 10.52
N ASN A 228 8.12 10.13 10.90
CA ASN A 228 8.74 11.13 10.03
C ASN A 228 9.44 10.50 8.82
N ASP A 229 10.10 9.36 8.98
CA ASP A 229 10.76 8.66 7.87
C ASP A 229 9.72 8.19 6.83
N VAL A 230 8.58 7.67 7.29
CA VAL A 230 7.45 7.30 6.42
C VAL A 230 6.90 8.54 5.70
N TRP A 231 6.77 9.66 6.42
CA TRP A 231 6.32 10.91 5.83
C TRP A 231 7.26 11.41 4.72
N ASP A 232 8.57 11.32 4.95
CA ASP A 232 9.59 11.70 3.97
C ASP A 232 9.53 10.82 2.71
N ILE A 233 9.36 9.49 2.87
CA ILE A 233 9.17 8.55 1.76
C ILE A 233 7.94 8.95 0.93
N VAL A 234 6.78 9.10 1.57
CA VAL A 234 5.52 9.45 0.88
C VAL A 234 5.65 10.80 0.17
N THR A 235 6.27 11.78 0.83
CA THR A 235 6.51 13.12 0.24
C THR A 235 7.35 13.02 -1.02
N LYS A 236 8.37 12.19 -1.00
CA LYS A 236 9.28 12.03 -2.14
C LYS A 236 8.63 11.35 -3.33
N LEU A 237 7.79 10.35 -3.06
CA LEU A 237 7.11 9.59 -4.10
C LEU A 237 5.89 10.31 -4.69
N LYS A 238 5.32 11.29 -3.96
CA LYS A 238 4.00 11.89 -4.25
C LYS A 238 3.79 12.29 -5.71
N LYS A 239 4.81 12.84 -6.35
CA LYS A 239 4.72 13.31 -7.75
C LYS A 239 4.32 12.20 -8.72
N ASN A 240 4.84 10.99 -8.49
CA ASN A 240 4.69 9.83 -9.38
C ASN A 240 3.66 8.81 -8.89
N LEU A 241 3.04 9.04 -7.71
CA LEU A 241 2.00 8.16 -7.19
C LEU A 241 0.78 8.15 -8.11
N VAL A 242 0.42 6.96 -8.56
CA VAL A 242 -0.83 6.68 -9.28
C VAL A 242 -1.80 5.90 -8.40
N SER A 243 -1.27 5.09 -7.48
CA SER A 243 -2.03 4.35 -6.48
C SER A 243 -1.31 4.37 -5.14
N THR A 244 -2.09 4.33 -4.04
CA THR A 244 -1.55 4.22 -2.68
C THR A 244 -2.49 3.38 -1.84
N ASP A 245 -1.97 2.31 -1.25
CA ASP A 245 -2.65 1.54 -0.22
C ASP A 245 -2.08 1.93 1.15
N ILE A 246 -2.95 2.07 2.16
CA ILE A 246 -2.55 2.23 3.56
C ILE A 246 -3.33 1.20 4.35
N VAL A 247 -2.63 0.25 4.98
CA VAL A 247 -3.21 -0.99 5.52
C VAL A 247 -2.79 -1.29 6.96
N GLU A 248 -3.42 -2.29 7.56
CA GLU A 248 -3.14 -2.89 8.88
C GLU A 248 -3.36 -1.96 10.08
N LEU A 249 -4.04 -0.80 9.90
CA LEU A 249 -4.48 -0.02 11.05
C LEU A 249 -5.53 -0.82 11.85
N ASN A 250 -5.17 -1.24 13.07
CA ASN A 250 -6.05 -2.00 13.96
C ASN A 250 -6.16 -1.33 15.34
N THR A 251 -7.07 -0.41 15.47
CA THR A 251 -7.28 0.38 16.68
C THR A 251 -7.91 -0.41 17.84
N ASN A 252 -8.40 -1.63 17.59
CA ASN A 252 -8.91 -2.50 18.66
C ASN A 252 -7.79 -3.00 19.59
N LEU A 253 -6.54 -3.02 19.10
CA LEU A 253 -5.38 -3.51 19.86
C LEU A 253 -4.78 -2.45 20.78
N SER A 254 -5.06 -1.18 20.50
CA SER A 254 -4.56 -0.09 21.34
C SER A 254 -5.44 0.13 22.58
N THR A 255 -4.88 -0.07 23.76
CA THR A 255 -5.52 0.26 25.05
C THR A 255 -5.32 1.72 25.45
N ASN A 256 -4.37 2.42 24.83
CA ASN A 256 -4.07 3.82 25.08
C ASN A 256 -4.87 4.72 24.13
N TYR A 257 -5.86 5.41 24.67
CA TYR A 257 -6.75 6.29 23.87
C TYR A 257 -6.00 7.39 23.09
N THR A 258 -5.00 8.00 23.73
CA THR A 258 -4.22 9.07 23.07
C THR A 258 -3.40 8.54 21.91
N MET A 259 -2.69 7.43 22.10
CA MET A 259 -1.92 6.80 21.04
C MET A 259 -2.83 6.31 19.91
N LYS A 260 -3.93 5.63 20.24
CA LYS A 260 -4.95 5.23 19.27
C LYS A 260 -5.39 6.41 18.39
N LYS A 261 -5.73 7.54 19.00
CA LYS A 261 -6.15 8.75 18.28
C LYS A 261 -5.03 9.29 17.39
N ASN A 262 -3.80 9.35 17.89
CA ASN A 262 -2.63 9.81 17.14
C ASN A 262 -2.34 8.90 15.94
N ASP A 263 -2.54 7.59 16.07
CA ASP A 263 -2.34 6.62 14.98
C ASP A 263 -3.38 6.80 13.88
N ILE A 264 -4.67 6.95 14.22
CA ILE A 264 -5.73 7.27 13.24
C ILE A 264 -5.43 8.62 12.56
N GLU A 265 -4.98 9.61 13.32
CA GLU A 265 -4.65 10.93 12.82
C GLU A 265 -3.46 10.88 11.85
N PHE A 266 -2.42 10.10 12.17
CA PHE A 266 -1.28 9.88 11.29
C PHE A 266 -1.72 9.32 9.93
N VAL A 267 -2.48 8.21 9.93
CA VAL A 267 -3.01 7.60 8.70
C VAL A 267 -3.91 8.58 7.94
N THR A 268 -4.81 9.28 8.64
CA THR A 268 -5.70 10.27 8.01
C THR A 268 -4.94 11.41 7.36
N ASN A 269 -3.85 11.87 7.98
CA ASN A 269 -3.03 12.93 7.43
C ASN A 269 -2.25 12.47 6.21
N LEU A 270 -1.76 11.22 6.17
CA LEU A 270 -1.17 10.63 4.95
C LEU A 270 -2.19 10.61 3.81
N VAL A 271 -3.43 10.15 4.07
CA VAL A 271 -4.52 10.17 3.07
C VAL A 271 -4.76 11.59 2.56
N ARG A 272 -4.92 12.58 3.46
CA ARG A 272 -5.11 14.00 3.08
C ARG A 272 -3.96 14.54 2.25
N TYR A 273 -2.74 14.15 2.60
CA TYR A 273 -1.56 14.63 1.89
C TYR A 273 -1.48 14.07 0.48
N VAL A 274 -1.77 12.77 0.28
CA VAL A 274 -1.73 12.13 -1.04
C VAL A 274 -2.91 12.58 -1.92
N MET A 275 -4.09 12.90 -1.34
CA MET A 275 -5.23 13.50 -2.07
C MET A 275 -4.85 14.79 -2.80
#